data_b38dc8511552c9c316e95b4d59dff876
#
_entry.id   b38dc8511552c9c316e95b4d59dff876
#
_cell.length_a   1.000
_cell.length_b   1.000
_cell.length_c   1.000
_cell.angle_alpha   90.00
_cell.angle_beta   90.00
_cell.angle_gamma   90.00
#
_symmetry.space_group_name_H-M   'P 1'
#
loop_
_entity.id
_entity.type
_entity.pdbx_description
1 polymer ?
#
loop_
_entity_poly.entity_id
_entity_poly.type
_entity_poly.pdbx_seq_one_letter_code
_entity_poly.pdbx_strand_id
1 'polypeptide(L)'
;MLSPVLLLLAQAAAPPPPAGDVIVVGHRAEQELARCLARNCPPAEEVDASLEASVEQFADGRYTDARRTLQTAIRRNRNYAAELPGPVSSLYATLATVAEHEGDTDLWRTAARNNVLVLRRHLGETNLATLREELSFADSLVGLGAPGAANSAYRTIQQRAAGSGHPGIAAGAAFRRAWLALLRDRFKEAQRFADEAVSLAGTDNRLMADLRELLRTRIAIRKGDEGAIEALAARLRQSADVQPQLLFAPPVADINPPPPPFGVHLNPWHDSRIRFADAGYWIRANGQTAEVEVLRTSGLDQWGPGILRQVRERRYVPLDVEPGHPGIYRIDRFTVRGAMDVPTGSHLRQRMGDLTVHVVDLTETDAMREARRRQTAATSAVKGS
;
A
#
# COMPACT_ATOMS: atom_id res chain seq x y z
N MET A 1 -29.55 37.26 59.82
CA MET A 1 -29.13 35.82 59.69
C MET A 1 -29.51 35.35 58.30
N LEU A 2 -28.57 35.34 57.38
CA LEU A 2 -28.76 34.93 56.01
C LEU A 2 -27.89 33.71 55.81
N SER A 3 -28.48 32.51 55.57
CA SER A 3 -27.78 31.27 55.22
C SER A 3 -27.44 31.30 53.76
N PRO A 4 -26.22 30.94 53.37
CA PRO A 4 -25.86 30.70 51.95
C PRO A 4 -26.26 29.30 51.56
N VAL A 5 -27.06 29.17 50.49
CA VAL A 5 -27.38 27.95 49.80
C VAL A 5 -26.18 27.61 48.93
N LEU A 6 -25.48 26.49 49.24
CA LEU A 6 -24.45 25.91 48.38
C LEU A 6 -25.13 25.22 47.21
N LEU A 7 -24.94 25.76 45.99
CA LEU A 7 -25.24 25.07 44.74
C LEU A 7 -24.08 24.09 44.45
N LEU A 8 -24.32 22.80 44.67
CA LEU A 8 -23.47 21.73 44.13
C LEU A 8 -23.71 21.57 42.61
N LEU A 9 -22.82 22.12 41.80
CA LEU A 9 -22.71 21.79 40.38
C LEU A 9 -22.15 20.36 40.26
N ALA A 10 -23.03 19.42 39.96
CA ALA A 10 -22.61 18.09 39.53
C ALA A 10 -21.90 18.22 38.17
N GLN A 11 -20.58 18.16 38.20
CA GLN A 11 -19.79 17.96 36.98
C GLN A 11 -20.11 16.56 36.45
N ALA A 12 -20.89 16.48 35.37
CA ALA A 12 -21.02 15.26 34.59
C ALA A 12 -19.63 14.92 34.04
N ALA A 13 -19.03 13.87 34.57
CA ALA A 13 -17.78 13.31 34.01
C ALA A 13 -18.05 12.93 32.55
N ALA A 14 -17.28 13.48 31.63
CA ALA A 14 -17.29 13.04 30.25
C ALA A 14 -17.06 11.51 30.20
N PRO A 15 -17.79 10.77 29.35
CA PRO A 15 -17.52 9.35 29.20
C PRO A 15 -16.05 9.16 28.79
N PRO A 16 -15.38 8.13 29.35
CA PRO A 16 -14.01 7.85 28.95
C PRO A 16 -13.98 7.63 27.42
N PRO A 17 -12.92 8.10 26.72
CA PRO A 17 -12.77 7.81 25.31
C PRO A 17 -12.86 6.29 25.11
N PRO A 18 -13.45 5.81 24.00
CA PRO A 18 -13.48 4.39 23.72
C PRO A 18 -12.04 3.88 23.82
N ALA A 19 -11.86 2.80 24.59
CA ALA A 19 -10.56 2.16 24.74
C ALA A 19 -10.05 1.89 23.35
N GLY A 20 -9.03 2.63 22.92
CA GLY A 20 -8.34 2.37 21.64
C GLY A 20 -7.95 0.91 21.67
N ASP A 21 -8.24 0.19 20.60
CA ASP A 21 -7.80 -1.18 20.45
C ASP A 21 -6.30 -1.22 20.68
N VAL A 22 -5.90 -1.74 21.82
CA VAL A 22 -4.52 -2.03 22.13
C VAL A 22 -4.15 -3.15 21.15
N ILE A 23 -3.46 -2.80 20.07
CA ILE A 23 -2.86 -3.80 19.18
C ILE A 23 -1.83 -4.52 20.02
N VAL A 24 -2.22 -5.63 20.62
CA VAL A 24 -1.29 -6.54 21.29
C VAL A 24 -0.50 -7.21 20.18
N VAL A 25 0.65 -6.65 19.87
CA VAL A 25 1.65 -7.27 19.00
C VAL A 25 2.25 -8.44 19.78
N GLY A 26 1.60 -9.59 19.70
CA GLY A 26 2.13 -10.85 20.23
C GLY A 26 2.62 -11.68 19.05
N HIS A 27 3.69 -12.45 19.23
CA HIS A 27 4.24 -13.40 18.24
C HIS A 27 3.32 -14.62 18.00
N ARG A 28 2.03 -14.36 17.85
CA ARG A 28 1.00 -15.40 17.76
C ARG A 28 1.07 -16.12 16.43
N ALA A 29 1.26 -15.40 15.34
CA ALA A 29 1.32 -15.99 14.01
C ALA A 29 2.59 -16.85 13.82
N GLU A 30 3.72 -16.46 14.42
CA GLU A 30 4.92 -17.29 14.43
C GLU A 30 4.73 -18.59 15.23
N GLN A 31 4.02 -18.54 16.35
CA GLN A 31 3.68 -19.73 17.13
C GLN A 31 2.72 -20.65 16.37
N GLU A 32 1.75 -20.08 15.66
CA GLU A 32 0.81 -20.85 14.83
C GLU A 32 1.53 -21.52 13.66
N LEU A 33 2.46 -20.83 13.00
CA LEU A 33 3.34 -21.42 11.99
C LEU A 33 4.19 -22.56 12.58
N ALA A 34 4.79 -22.37 13.74
CA ALA A 34 5.59 -23.43 14.40
C ALA A 34 4.75 -24.66 14.72
N ARG A 35 3.51 -24.48 15.21
CA ARG A 35 2.58 -25.61 15.48
C ARG A 35 2.16 -26.32 14.19
N CYS A 36 1.86 -25.58 13.13
CA CYS A 36 1.53 -26.13 11.81
C CYS A 36 2.66 -27.03 11.32
N LEU A 37 3.89 -26.52 11.34
CA LEU A 37 5.08 -27.27 10.90
C LEU A 37 5.33 -28.51 11.76
N ALA A 38 5.15 -28.41 13.07
CA ALA A 38 5.37 -29.55 14.00
C ALA A 38 4.42 -30.71 13.74
N ARG A 39 3.20 -30.46 13.28
CA ARG A 39 2.19 -31.48 12.94
C ARG A 39 2.15 -31.86 11.46
N ASN A 40 3.08 -31.35 10.65
CA ASN A 40 3.09 -31.52 9.19
C ASN A 40 1.73 -31.14 8.56
N CYS A 41 1.26 -29.92 8.81
CA CYS A 41 -0.02 -29.44 8.30
C CYS A 41 -0.06 -29.45 6.75
N PRO A 42 -1.28 -29.45 6.14
CA PRO A 42 -1.42 -29.40 4.68
C PRO A 42 -0.77 -28.17 4.06
N PRO A 43 -0.30 -28.25 2.79
CA PRO A 43 0.39 -27.14 2.11
C PRO A 43 -0.38 -25.81 2.13
N ALA A 44 -1.70 -25.84 1.94
CA ALA A 44 -2.51 -24.63 1.96
C ALA A 44 -2.45 -23.93 3.34
N GLU A 45 -2.54 -24.70 4.41
CA GLU A 45 -2.47 -24.20 5.78
C GLU A 45 -1.06 -23.71 6.13
N GLU A 46 0.00 -24.39 5.66
CA GLU A 46 1.39 -23.93 5.83
C GLU A 46 1.62 -22.58 5.12
N VAL A 47 1.08 -22.42 3.91
CA VAL A 47 1.19 -21.16 3.16
C VAL A 47 0.51 -20.02 3.92
N ASP A 48 -0.72 -20.23 4.39
CA ASP A 48 -1.48 -19.21 5.13
C ASP A 48 -0.77 -18.84 6.43
N ALA A 49 -0.33 -19.81 7.23
CA ALA A 49 0.42 -19.57 8.46
C ALA A 49 1.76 -18.86 8.20
N SER A 50 2.45 -19.19 7.09
CA SER A 50 3.70 -18.53 6.70
C SER A 50 3.48 -17.08 6.27
N LEU A 51 2.41 -16.79 5.56
CA LEU A 51 2.02 -15.43 5.18
C LEU A 51 1.71 -14.60 6.43
N GLU A 52 0.90 -15.12 7.35
CA GLU A 52 0.57 -14.43 8.60
C GLU A 52 1.80 -14.14 9.45
N ALA A 53 2.67 -15.14 9.65
CA ALA A 53 3.92 -14.94 10.38
C ALA A 53 4.84 -13.91 9.73
N SER A 54 4.95 -13.93 8.39
CA SER A 54 5.78 -12.96 7.67
C SER A 54 5.23 -11.52 7.76
N VAL A 55 3.91 -11.37 7.76
CA VAL A 55 3.24 -10.05 7.92
C VAL A 55 3.44 -9.53 9.35
N GLU A 56 3.34 -10.38 10.36
CA GLU A 56 3.64 -10.02 11.75
C GLU A 56 5.11 -9.57 11.90
N GLN A 57 6.06 -10.35 11.37
CA GLN A 57 7.48 -10.00 11.37
C GLN A 57 7.75 -8.68 10.63
N PHE A 58 7.10 -8.47 9.48
CA PHE A 58 7.20 -7.20 8.74
C PHE A 58 6.66 -6.02 9.55
N ALA A 59 5.49 -6.20 10.19
CA ALA A 59 4.88 -5.17 11.05
C ALA A 59 5.78 -4.80 12.23
N ASP A 60 6.54 -5.76 12.76
CA ASP A 60 7.53 -5.53 13.82
C ASP A 60 8.85 -4.93 13.32
N GLY A 61 9.00 -4.69 12.01
CA GLY A 61 10.25 -4.22 11.42
C GLY A 61 11.33 -5.29 11.27
N ARG A 62 11.00 -6.56 11.52
CA ARG A 62 11.90 -7.72 11.39
C ARG A 62 11.92 -8.23 9.93
N TYR A 63 12.30 -7.34 9.00
CA TYR A 63 12.25 -7.62 7.56
C TYR A 63 13.06 -8.85 7.15
N THR A 64 14.24 -9.06 7.76
CA THR A 64 15.09 -10.23 7.49
C THR A 64 14.42 -11.54 7.90
N ASP A 65 13.67 -11.56 9.00
CA ASP A 65 12.94 -12.74 9.44
C ASP A 65 11.74 -13.01 8.52
N ALA A 66 10.98 -11.96 8.15
CA ALA A 66 9.91 -12.06 7.17
C ALA A 66 10.40 -12.65 5.84
N ARG A 67 11.51 -12.15 5.32
CA ARG A 67 12.15 -12.69 4.12
C ARG A 67 12.51 -14.16 4.26
N ARG A 68 13.15 -14.56 5.38
CA ARG A 68 13.56 -15.94 5.64
C ARG A 68 12.36 -16.88 5.72
N THR A 69 11.30 -16.47 6.41
CA THR A 69 10.04 -17.20 6.52
C THR A 69 9.45 -17.45 5.13
N LEU A 70 9.29 -16.40 4.32
CA LEU A 70 8.73 -16.49 2.97
C LEU A 70 9.59 -17.34 2.02
N GLN A 71 10.90 -17.15 2.00
CA GLN A 71 11.80 -17.96 1.16
C GLN A 71 11.74 -19.45 1.54
N THR A 72 11.58 -19.75 2.83
CA THR A 72 11.46 -21.12 3.30
C THR A 72 10.12 -21.73 2.92
N ALA A 73 9.02 -20.98 3.09
CA ALA A 73 7.69 -21.41 2.65
C ALA A 73 7.64 -21.65 1.12
N ILE A 74 8.24 -20.75 0.33
CA ILE A 74 8.34 -20.93 -1.13
C ILE A 74 9.09 -22.23 -1.49
N ARG A 75 10.24 -22.51 -0.86
CA ARG A 75 10.99 -23.76 -1.14
C ARG A 75 10.16 -25.00 -0.85
N ARG A 76 9.34 -25.00 0.19
CA ARG A 76 8.49 -26.13 0.56
C ARG A 76 7.28 -26.27 -0.36
N ASN A 77 6.66 -25.15 -0.74
CA ASN A 77 5.33 -25.16 -1.36
C ASN A 77 5.32 -24.93 -2.87
N ARG A 78 6.46 -24.56 -3.51
CA ARG A 78 6.49 -24.29 -4.96
C ARG A 78 6.03 -25.45 -5.85
N ASN A 79 6.18 -26.68 -5.40
CA ASN A 79 5.74 -27.86 -6.13
C ASN A 79 4.22 -28.04 -6.12
N TYR A 80 3.52 -27.39 -5.20
CA TYR A 80 2.06 -27.37 -5.10
C TYR A 80 1.42 -26.21 -5.90
N ALA A 81 2.22 -25.47 -6.70
CA ALA A 81 1.74 -24.31 -7.46
C ALA A 81 0.62 -24.67 -8.47
N ALA A 82 0.56 -25.92 -8.96
CA ALA A 82 -0.51 -26.36 -9.84
C ALA A 82 -1.85 -26.50 -9.10
N GLU A 83 -1.81 -26.94 -7.84
CA GLU A 83 -2.99 -27.16 -7.00
C GLU A 83 -3.38 -25.88 -6.23
N LEU A 84 -2.39 -25.06 -5.87
CA LEU A 84 -2.51 -23.87 -5.05
C LEU A 84 -1.89 -22.64 -5.73
N PRO A 85 -2.29 -22.27 -6.95
CA PRO A 85 -1.62 -21.20 -7.70
C PRO A 85 -1.73 -19.83 -7.01
N GLY A 86 -2.88 -19.50 -6.44
CA GLY A 86 -3.11 -18.26 -5.69
C GLY A 86 -2.26 -18.18 -4.41
N PRO A 87 -2.37 -19.16 -3.49
CA PRO A 87 -1.56 -19.19 -2.28
C PRO A 87 -0.05 -19.14 -2.52
N VAL A 88 0.48 -19.95 -3.46
CA VAL A 88 1.91 -19.93 -3.80
C VAL A 88 2.33 -18.59 -4.43
N SER A 89 1.50 -18.02 -5.28
CA SER A 89 1.68 -16.70 -5.85
C SER A 89 1.76 -15.62 -4.76
N SER A 90 0.89 -15.69 -3.75
CA SER A 90 0.88 -14.74 -2.61
C SER A 90 2.18 -14.76 -1.81
N LEU A 91 2.84 -15.92 -1.66
CA LEU A 91 4.16 -15.97 -1.02
C LEU A 91 5.20 -15.15 -1.79
N TYR A 92 5.19 -15.22 -3.12
CA TYR A 92 6.08 -14.42 -3.94
C TYR A 92 5.72 -12.93 -3.93
N ALA A 93 4.43 -12.58 -3.94
CA ALA A 93 3.99 -11.18 -3.85
C ALA A 93 4.42 -10.55 -2.52
N THR A 94 4.22 -11.25 -1.40
CA THR A 94 4.63 -10.78 -0.07
C THR A 94 6.17 -10.68 0.03
N LEU A 95 6.91 -11.64 -0.55
CA LEU A 95 8.36 -11.56 -0.62
C LEU A 95 8.84 -10.34 -1.42
N ALA A 96 8.15 -10.00 -2.51
CA ALA A 96 8.45 -8.79 -3.27
C ALA A 96 8.26 -7.52 -2.42
N THR A 97 7.16 -7.41 -1.67
CA THR A 97 6.93 -6.28 -0.75
C THR A 97 8.03 -6.18 0.31
N VAL A 98 8.41 -7.29 0.93
CA VAL A 98 9.51 -7.30 1.92
C VAL A 98 10.82 -6.85 1.28
N ALA A 99 11.16 -7.37 0.10
CA ALA A 99 12.39 -7.02 -0.61
C ALA A 99 12.42 -5.54 -1.03
N GLU A 100 11.29 -4.97 -1.41
CA GLU A 100 11.15 -3.54 -1.71
C GLU A 100 11.50 -2.69 -0.48
N HIS A 101 10.94 -3.03 0.68
CA HIS A 101 11.24 -2.34 1.94
C HIS A 101 12.65 -2.57 2.44
N GLU A 102 13.27 -3.69 2.11
CA GLU A 102 14.70 -3.93 2.38
C GLU A 102 15.62 -3.19 1.39
N GLY A 103 15.12 -2.70 0.26
CA GLY A 103 15.90 -2.09 -0.82
C GLY A 103 16.61 -3.11 -1.71
N ASP A 104 16.22 -4.39 -1.64
CA ASP A 104 16.78 -5.45 -2.48
C ASP A 104 16.02 -5.53 -3.83
N THR A 105 16.42 -4.66 -4.77
CA THR A 105 15.77 -4.54 -6.08
C THR A 105 15.81 -5.83 -6.90
N ASP A 106 16.87 -6.64 -6.77
CA ASP A 106 16.99 -7.89 -7.52
C ASP A 106 16.08 -8.98 -6.98
N LEU A 107 16.03 -9.11 -5.65
CA LEU A 107 15.09 -10.02 -4.99
C LEU A 107 13.66 -9.60 -5.27
N TRP A 108 13.36 -8.29 -5.16
CA TRP A 108 12.06 -7.74 -5.50
C TRP A 108 11.65 -8.12 -6.93
N ARG A 109 12.51 -7.83 -7.93
CA ARG A 109 12.22 -8.12 -9.35
C ARG A 109 11.99 -9.60 -9.60
N THR A 110 12.80 -10.45 -8.97
CA THR A 110 12.69 -11.91 -9.10
C THR A 110 11.40 -12.42 -8.46
N ALA A 111 11.06 -11.96 -7.27
CA ALA A 111 9.86 -12.37 -6.56
C ALA A 111 8.59 -11.88 -7.27
N ALA A 112 8.53 -10.61 -7.65
CA ALA A 112 7.39 -10.04 -8.37
C ALA A 112 7.16 -10.74 -9.74
N ARG A 113 8.24 -11.07 -10.45
CA ARG A 113 8.15 -11.86 -11.69
C ARG A 113 7.60 -13.27 -11.44
N ASN A 114 8.09 -13.96 -10.41
CA ASN A 114 7.65 -15.31 -10.08
C ASN A 114 6.20 -15.37 -9.64
N ASN A 115 5.72 -14.34 -8.90
CA ASN A 115 4.31 -14.16 -8.59
C ASN A 115 3.46 -14.25 -9.87
N VAL A 116 3.73 -13.41 -10.85
CA VAL A 116 3.00 -13.40 -12.13
C VAL A 116 3.16 -14.71 -12.90
N LEU A 117 4.37 -15.29 -12.93
CA LEU A 117 4.64 -16.53 -13.68
C LEU A 117 3.88 -17.74 -13.13
N VAL A 118 3.71 -17.85 -11.80
CA VAL A 118 2.90 -18.89 -11.17
C VAL A 118 1.44 -18.81 -11.65
N LEU A 119 0.84 -17.64 -11.57
CA LEU A 119 -0.54 -17.44 -11.99
C LEU A 119 -0.72 -17.67 -13.49
N ARG A 120 0.18 -17.10 -14.31
CA ARG A 120 0.14 -17.25 -15.76
C ARG A 120 0.21 -18.72 -16.20
N ARG A 121 1.09 -19.49 -15.57
CA ARG A 121 1.28 -20.91 -15.89
C ARG A 121 0.07 -21.78 -15.54
N HIS A 122 -0.56 -21.52 -14.39
CA HIS A 122 -1.57 -22.41 -13.84
C HIS A 122 -3.01 -21.91 -14.00
N LEU A 123 -3.23 -20.59 -14.12
CA LEU A 123 -4.55 -20.00 -14.35
C LEU A 123 -4.72 -19.44 -15.77
N GLY A 124 -3.63 -19.23 -16.49
CA GLY A 124 -3.65 -18.64 -17.84
C GLY A 124 -3.47 -17.12 -17.82
N GLU A 125 -3.10 -16.58 -18.99
CA GLU A 125 -2.75 -15.15 -19.17
C GLU A 125 -3.96 -14.22 -19.12
N THR A 126 -5.17 -14.73 -19.37
CA THR A 126 -6.41 -13.96 -19.40
C THR A 126 -7.20 -14.08 -18.10
N ASN A 127 -6.73 -14.87 -17.14
CA ASN A 127 -7.38 -15.00 -15.84
C ASN A 127 -7.31 -13.67 -15.08
N LEU A 128 -8.41 -13.33 -14.40
CA LEU A 128 -8.54 -12.07 -13.68
C LEU A 128 -7.44 -11.87 -12.62
N ALA A 129 -7.07 -12.93 -11.88
CA ALA A 129 -5.99 -12.87 -10.90
C ALA A 129 -4.65 -12.58 -11.56
N THR A 130 -4.34 -13.25 -12.68
CA THR A 130 -3.11 -13.01 -13.45
C THR A 130 -3.05 -11.57 -13.95
N LEU A 131 -4.11 -11.06 -14.54
CA LEU A 131 -4.16 -9.69 -15.05
C LEU A 131 -4.00 -8.64 -13.95
N ARG A 132 -4.56 -8.89 -12.75
CA ARG A 132 -4.40 -8.00 -11.58
C ARG A 132 -2.94 -7.95 -11.11
N GLU A 133 -2.30 -9.11 -10.99
CA GLU A 133 -0.91 -9.18 -10.56
C GLU A 133 0.07 -8.62 -11.61
N GLU A 134 -0.24 -8.78 -12.90
CA GLU A 134 0.50 -8.10 -13.97
C GLU A 134 0.39 -6.58 -13.88
N LEU A 135 -0.78 -6.03 -13.53
CA LEU A 135 -0.96 -4.59 -13.28
C LEU A 135 -0.11 -4.13 -12.10
N SER A 136 -0.17 -4.85 -10.97
CA SER A 136 0.64 -4.58 -9.80
C SER A 136 2.14 -4.60 -10.10
N PHE A 137 2.60 -5.61 -10.87
CA PHE A 137 3.98 -5.68 -11.33
C PHE A 137 4.35 -4.46 -12.21
N ALA A 138 3.47 -4.06 -13.12
CA ALA A 138 3.69 -2.89 -13.97
C ALA A 138 3.70 -1.58 -13.15
N ASP A 139 2.87 -1.46 -12.10
CA ASP A 139 2.90 -0.34 -11.17
C ASP A 139 4.26 -0.21 -10.48
N SER A 140 4.82 -1.32 -10.04
CA SER A 140 6.13 -1.34 -9.39
C SER A 140 7.28 -0.94 -10.32
N LEU A 141 7.18 -1.18 -11.64
CA LEU A 141 8.16 -0.71 -12.62
C LEU A 141 8.25 0.82 -12.67
N VAL A 142 7.16 1.52 -12.37
CA VAL A 142 7.18 3.00 -12.27
C VAL A 142 8.05 3.44 -11.10
N GLY A 143 7.89 2.82 -9.94
CA GLY A 143 8.69 3.08 -8.74
C GLY A 143 10.18 2.80 -8.93
N LEU A 144 10.52 1.86 -9.83
CA LEU A 144 11.91 1.54 -10.21
C LEU A 144 12.51 2.46 -11.28
N GLY A 145 11.82 3.54 -11.65
CA GLY A 145 12.31 4.44 -12.69
C GLY A 145 12.24 3.86 -14.12
N ALA A 146 11.44 2.82 -14.35
CA ALA A 146 11.24 2.20 -15.65
C ALA A 146 9.84 2.48 -16.27
N PRO A 147 9.39 3.74 -16.35
CA PRO A 147 8.03 4.08 -16.76
C PRO A 147 7.75 3.74 -18.25
N GLY A 148 8.77 3.58 -19.07
CA GLY A 148 8.63 3.09 -20.44
C GLY A 148 8.18 1.63 -20.49
N ALA A 149 8.83 0.78 -19.69
CA ALA A 149 8.48 -0.63 -19.54
C ALA A 149 7.07 -0.78 -18.93
N ALA A 150 6.75 0.01 -17.89
CA ALA A 150 5.43 0.05 -17.29
C ALA A 150 4.32 0.38 -18.32
N ASN A 151 4.53 1.44 -19.13
CA ASN A 151 3.56 1.81 -20.16
C ASN A 151 3.35 0.71 -21.22
N SER A 152 4.42 0.01 -21.61
CA SER A 152 4.32 -1.12 -22.52
C SER A 152 3.55 -2.29 -21.92
N ALA A 153 3.80 -2.60 -20.65
CA ALA A 153 3.06 -3.61 -19.90
C ALA A 153 1.58 -3.25 -19.79
N TYR A 154 1.24 -2.02 -19.37
CA TYR A 154 -0.16 -1.57 -19.30
C TYR A 154 -0.89 -1.67 -20.62
N ARG A 155 -0.24 -1.31 -21.74
CA ARG A 155 -0.84 -1.45 -23.06
C ARG A 155 -1.17 -2.90 -23.40
N THR A 156 -0.25 -3.83 -23.14
CA THR A 156 -0.45 -5.26 -23.39
C THR A 156 -1.57 -5.82 -22.50
N ILE A 157 -1.58 -5.46 -21.21
CA ILE A 157 -2.63 -5.88 -20.27
C ILE A 157 -3.98 -5.32 -20.70
N GLN A 158 -4.06 -4.04 -21.09
CA GLN A 158 -5.27 -3.40 -21.57
C GLN A 158 -5.88 -4.14 -22.76
N GLN A 159 -5.06 -4.46 -23.77
CA GLN A 159 -5.52 -5.18 -24.97
C GLN A 159 -6.00 -6.59 -24.62
N ARG A 160 -5.24 -7.30 -23.81
CA ARG A 160 -5.59 -8.68 -23.39
C ARG A 160 -6.87 -8.71 -22.55
N ALA A 161 -6.99 -7.82 -21.58
CA ALA A 161 -8.15 -7.72 -20.72
C ALA A 161 -9.42 -7.34 -21.48
N ALA A 162 -9.33 -6.40 -22.43
CA ALA A 162 -10.46 -6.02 -23.29
C ALA A 162 -10.90 -7.21 -24.16
N GLY A 163 -9.96 -7.95 -24.75
CA GLY A 163 -10.26 -9.12 -25.58
C GLY A 163 -10.76 -10.35 -24.80
N SER A 164 -10.58 -10.39 -23.49
CA SER A 164 -10.98 -11.52 -22.62
C SER A 164 -12.19 -11.21 -21.71
N GLY A 165 -12.92 -10.11 -21.94
CA GLY A 165 -14.11 -9.79 -21.18
C GLY A 165 -13.87 -9.22 -19.79
N HIS A 166 -12.71 -8.59 -19.56
CA HIS A 166 -12.37 -7.93 -18.30
C HIS A 166 -12.27 -6.39 -18.47
N PRO A 167 -13.38 -5.69 -18.80
CA PRO A 167 -13.37 -4.27 -19.13
C PRO A 167 -12.85 -3.40 -17.98
N GLY A 168 -13.10 -3.75 -16.73
CA GLY A 168 -12.60 -3.03 -15.57
C GLY A 168 -11.07 -3.07 -15.46
N ILE A 169 -10.41 -4.19 -15.80
CA ILE A 169 -8.96 -4.29 -15.85
C ILE A 169 -8.40 -3.50 -17.03
N ALA A 170 -9.04 -3.59 -18.19
CA ALA A 170 -8.65 -2.81 -19.37
C ALA A 170 -8.71 -1.30 -19.09
N ALA A 171 -9.80 -0.84 -18.47
CA ALA A 171 -9.97 0.55 -18.04
C ALA A 171 -8.90 0.96 -17.00
N GLY A 172 -8.64 0.12 -16.01
CA GLY A 172 -7.60 0.36 -15.01
C GLY A 172 -6.19 0.48 -15.62
N ALA A 173 -5.88 -0.31 -16.65
CA ALA A 173 -4.62 -0.21 -17.39
C ALA A 173 -4.55 1.09 -18.22
N ALA A 174 -5.63 1.46 -18.90
CA ALA A 174 -5.71 2.71 -19.66
C ALA A 174 -5.54 3.93 -18.73
N PHE A 175 -6.17 3.93 -17.55
CA PHE A 175 -6.02 5.00 -16.58
C PHE A 175 -4.58 5.13 -16.05
N ARG A 176 -3.86 4.03 -15.83
CA ARG A 176 -2.44 4.05 -15.44
C ARG A 176 -1.57 4.66 -16.54
N ARG A 177 -1.88 4.43 -17.80
CA ARG A 177 -1.23 5.11 -18.94
C ARG A 177 -1.52 6.61 -18.94
N ALA A 178 -2.75 7.01 -18.60
CA ALA A 178 -3.11 8.41 -18.43
C ALA A 178 -2.27 9.06 -17.30
N TRP A 179 -2.11 8.38 -16.18
CA TRP A 179 -1.30 8.85 -15.07
C TRP A 179 0.19 8.98 -15.43
N LEU A 180 0.75 8.03 -16.16
CA LEU A 180 2.12 8.11 -16.68
C LEU A 180 2.32 9.28 -17.65
N ALA A 181 1.33 9.58 -18.50
CA ALA A 181 1.36 10.71 -19.39
C ALA A 181 1.32 12.04 -18.61
N LEU A 182 0.50 12.12 -17.54
CA LEU A 182 0.45 13.24 -16.62
C LEU A 182 1.82 13.49 -15.94
N LEU A 183 2.47 12.44 -15.45
CA LEU A 183 3.79 12.55 -14.81
C LEU A 183 4.87 13.11 -15.75
N ARG A 184 4.66 13.04 -17.05
CA ARG A 184 5.54 13.56 -18.10
C ARG A 184 5.03 14.86 -18.75
N ASP A 185 4.06 15.52 -18.12
CA ASP A 185 3.39 16.73 -18.58
C ASP A 185 2.76 16.63 -20.00
N ARG A 186 2.48 15.40 -20.44
CA ARG A 186 1.78 15.12 -21.70
C ARG A 186 0.28 15.22 -21.52
N PHE A 187 -0.23 16.40 -21.20
CA PHE A 187 -1.61 16.61 -20.74
C PHE A 187 -2.68 16.15 -21.75
N LYS A 188 -2.48 16.38 -23.06
CA LYS A 188 -3.42 15.94 -24.10
C LYS A 188 -3.50 14.40 -24.17
N GLU A 189 -2.36 13.73 -24.05
CA GLU A 189 -2.27 12.28 -24.04
C GLU A 189 -2.89 11.69 -22.76
N ALA A 190 -2.64 12.33 -21.62
CA ALA A 190 -3.25 11.95 -20.34
C ALA A 190 -4.78 12.00 -20.40
N GLN A 191 -5.35 13.10 -20.93
CA GLN A 191 -6.80 13.22 -21.09
C GLN A 191 -7.37 12.16 -22.04
N ARG A 192 -6.74 11.92 -23.18
CA ARG A 192 -7.16 10.88 -24.13
C ARG A 192 -7.22 9.49 -23.49
N PHE A 193 -6.18 9.08 -22.74
CA PHE A 193 -6.17 7.78 -22.07
C PHE A 193 -7.19 7.70 -20.92
N ALA A 194 -7.48 8.81 -20.24
CA ALA A 194 -8.53 8.84 -19.22
C ALA A 194 -9.94 8.70 -19.84
N ASP A 195 -10.18 9.35 -20.97
CA ASP A 195 -11.45 9.20 -21.70
C ASP A 195 -11.59 7.77 -22.28
N GLU A 196 -10.48 7.17 -22.76
CA GLU A 196 -10.44 5.76 -23.17
C GLU A 196 -10.76 4.82 -22.00
N ALA A 197 -10.24 5.10 -20.79
CA ALA A 197 -10.52 4.32 -19.60
C ALA A 197 -12.02 4.35 -19.24
N VAL A 198 -12.68 5.52 -19.31
CA VAL A 198 -14.12 5.64 -19.08
C VAL A 198 -14.90 4.86 -20.13
N SER A 199 -14.52 4.96 -21.42
CA SER A 199 -15.17 4.21 -22.51
C SER A 199 -15.06 2.69 -22.30
N LEU A 200 -13.89 2.19 -21.87
CA LEU A 200 -13.66 0.76 -21.60
C LEU A 200 -14.46 0.26 -20.40
N ALA A 201 -14.58 1.08 -19.35
CA ALA A 201 -15.32 0.71 -18.13
C ALA A 201 -16.83 0.72 -18.31
N GLY A 202 -17.31 1.40 -19.35
CA GLY A 202 -18.73 1.74 -19.55
C GLY A 202 -19.09 3.10 -18.93
N THR A 203 -20.02 3.80 -19.58
CA THR A 203 -20.42 5.17 -19.21
C THR A 203 -21.00 5.27 -17.79
N ASP A 204 -21.59 4.19 -17.30
CA ASP A 204 -22.21 4.11 -15.98
C ASP A 204 -21.22 3.82 -14.85
N ASN A 205 -19.96 3.59 -15.18
CA ASN A 205 -18.90 3.34 -14.18
C ASN A 205 -18.47 4.65 -13.50
N ARG A 206 -19.13 4.96 -12.38
CA ARG A 206 -18.89 6.19 -11.61
C ARG A 206 -17.44 6.31 -11.15
N LEU A 207 -16.84 5.21 -10.69
CA LEU A 207 -15.45 5.23 -10.22
C LEU A 207 -14.48 5.71 -11.30
N MET A 208 -14.62 5.20 -12.53
CA MET A 208 -13.71 5.59 -13.62
C MET A 208 -13.97 7.04 -14.09
N ALA A 209 -15.23 7.49 -14.04
CA ALA A 209 -15.57 8.89 -14.29
C ALA A 209 -14.94 9.82 -13.24
N ASP A 210 -15.00 9.46 -11.96
CA ASP A 210 -14.39 10.23 -10.86
C ASP A 210 -12.86 10.27 -10.98
N LEU A 211 -12.23 9.16 -11.35
CA LEU A 211 -10.78 9.10 -11.61
C LEU A 211 -10.36 10.00 -12.78
N ARG A 212 -11.17 10.08 -13.84
CA ARG A 212 -10.95 11.02 -14.93
C ARG A 212 -11.01 12.47 -14.46
N GLU A 213 -12.00 12.82 -13.63
CA GLU A 213 -12.11 14.16 -13.05
C GLU A 213 -10.93 14.47 -12.12
N LEU A 214 -10.48 13.49 -11.34
CA LEU A 214 -9.24 13.62 -10.54
C LEU A 214 -8.04 13.94 -11.42
N LEU A 215 -7.86 13.23 -12.54
CA LEU A 215 -6.76 13.49 -13.47
C LEU A 215 -6.85 14.89 -14.07
N ARG A 216 -8.04 15.36 -14.47
CA ARG A 216 -8.27 16.73 -14.97
C ARG A 216 -7.89 17.76 -13.92
N THR A 217 -8.28 17.55 -12.68
CA THR A 217 -7.91 18.41 -11.55
C THR A 217 -6.40 18.45 -11.35
N ARG A 218 -5.70 17.31 -11.43
CA ARG A 218 -4.23 17.27 -11.36
C ARG A 218 -3.57 18.04 -12.51
N ILE A 219 -4.15 18.00 -13.70
CA ILE A 219 -3.69 18.80 -14.84
C ILE A 219 -3.89 20.30 -14.55
N ALA A 220 -5.04 20.70 -13.99
CA ALA A 220 -5.34 22.08 -13.62
C ALA A 220 -4.32 22.61 -12.58
N ILE A 221 -4.05 21.84 -11.53
CA ILE A 221 -3.04 22.19 -10.53
C ILE A 221 -1.65 22.38 -11.17
N ARG A 222 -1.24 21.47 -12.05
CA ARG A 222 0.03 21.58 -12.79
C ARG A 222 0.09 22.83 -13.68
N LYS A 223 -1.06 23.39 -14.02
CA LYS A 223 -1.19 24.65 -14.76
C LYS A 223 -1.35 25.87 -13.87
N GLY A 224 -1.31 25.72 -12.55
CA GLY A 224 -1.35 26.81 -11.57
C GLY A 224 -2.73 27.09 -10.96
N ASP A 225 -3.71 26.22 -11.12
CA ASP A 225 -5.02 26.34 -10.47
C ASP A 225 -4.98 25.71 -9.06
N GLU A 226 -4.72 26.53 -8.05
CA GLU A 226 -4.65 26.11 -6.65
C GLU A 226 -6.02 25.74 -6.05
N GLY A 227 -7.13 26.27 -6.60
CA GLY A 227 -8.50 26.00 -6.15
C GLY A 227 -9.08 24.67 -6.64
N ALA A 228 -8.43 24.03 -7.61
CA ALA A 228 -8.97 22.85 -8.30
C ALA A 228 -9.22 21.66 -7.38
N ILE A 229 -8.42 21.46 -6.31
CA ILE A 229 -8.57 20.35 -5.34
C ILE A 229 -9.87 20.53 -4.56
N GLU A 230 -10.12 21.69 -4.00
CA GLU A 230 -11.31 21.94 -3.19
C GLU A 230 -12.57 21.93 -4.04
N ALA A 231 -12.51 22.43 -5.28
CA ALA A 231 -13.61 22.32 -6.23
C ALA A 231 -13.95 20.88 -6.57
N LEU A 232 -12.94 19.99 -6.69
CA LEU A 232 -13.18 18.56 -6.88
C LEU A 232 -13.73 17.91 -5.62
N ALA A 233 -13.14 18.17 -4.46
CA ALA A 233 -13.61 17.64 -3.19
C ALA A 233 -15.05 18.03 -2.86
N ALA A 234 -15.50 19.21 -3.29
CA ALA A 234 -16.89 19.62 -3.13
C ALA A 234 -17.90 18.76 -3.91
N ARG A 235 -17.47 18.14 -5.02
CA ARG A 235 -18.32 17.35 -5.94
C ARG A 235 -18.27 15.85 -5.68
N LEU A 236 -17.14 15.33 -5.21
CA LEU A 236 -16.97 13.91 -4.99
C LEU A 236 -17.46 13.50 -3.59
N ARG A 237 -18.03 12.31 -3.53
CA ARG A 237 -18.39 11.63 -2.27
C ARG A 237 -18.10 10.15 -2.43
N GLN A 238 -17.65 9.49 -1.37
CA GLN A 238 -17.45 8.05 -1.35
C GLN A 238 -18.03 7.44 -0.06
N SER A 239 -18.47 6.19 -0.14
CA SER A 239 -18.85 5.40 1.04
C SER A 239 -17.63 5.14 1.94
N ALA A 240 -17.86 5.07 3.26
CA ALA A 240 -16.83 4.67 4.21
C ALA A 240 -16.42 3.20 4.10
N ASP A 241 -17.22 2.36 3.44
CA ASP A 241 -16.95 0.94 3.26
C ASP A 241 -15.91 0.64 2.16
N VAL A 242 -15.57 1.66 1.37
CA VAL A 242 -14.55 1.53 0.31
C VAL A 242 -13.22 2.18 0.75
N GLN A 243 -12.13 1.70 0.17
CA GLN A 243 -10.81 2.24 0.44
C GLN A 243 -10.76 3.76 0.17
N PRO A 244 -10.28 4.59 1.11
CA PRO A 244 -10.22 6.03 0.95
C PRO A 244 -9.41 6.46 -0.26
N GLN A 245 -10.05 7.21 -1.15
CA GLN A 245 -9.42 7.69 -2.38
C GLN A 245 -8.66 9.00 -2.12
N LEU A 246 -7.35 8.96 -2.31
CA LEU A 246 -6.47 10.11 -2.12
C LEU A 246 -6.60 11.09 -3.29
N LEU A 247 -7.05 12.31 -3.04
CA LEU A 247 -7.12 13.41 -4.01
C LEU A 247 -5.75 14.10 -4.15
N PHE A 248 -5.12 14.38 -3.01
CA PHE A 248 -3.86 15.10 -2.96
C PHE A 248 -2.99 14.60 -1.81
N ALA A 249 -1.70 14.51 -2.08
CA ALA A 249 -0.65 14.45 -1.06
C ALA A 249 0.50 15.34 -1.53
N PRO A 250 1.07 16.17 -0.67
CA PRO A 250 2.32 16.85 -1.00
C PRO A 250 3.43 15.82 -1.20
N PRO A 251 4.44 16.12 -2.01
CA PRO A 251 5.61 15.25 -2.12
C PRO A 251 6.27 15.09 -0.75
N VAL A 252 6.82 13.92 -0.49
CA VAL A 252 7.74 13.76 0.64
C VAL A 252 8.94 14.65 0.36
N ALA A 253 9.34 15.46 1.34
CA ALA A 253 10.51 16.32 1.21
C ALA A 253 11.73 15.44 0.86
N ASP A 254 12.66 15.99 0.05
CA ASP A 254 13.92 15.32 -0.20
C ASP A 254 14.65 15.13 1.12
N ILE A 255 14.90 13.88 1.45
CA ILE A 255 15.57 13.47 2.69
C ILE A 255 17.07 13.31 2.52
N ASN A 256 17.55 13.48 1.30
CA ASN A 256 18.97 13.42 0.99
C ASN A 256 19.63 14.78 1.25
N PRO A 257 20.89 14.80 1.71
CA PRO A 257 21.62 16.03 1.85
C PRO A 257 21.85 16.65 0.45
N PRO A 258 21.93 17.98 0.36
CA PRO A 258 22.29 18.62 -0.90
C PRO A 258 23.67 18.13 -1.37
N PRO A 259 23.87 17.96 -2.69
CA PRO A 259 25.17 17.55 -3.23
C PRO A 259 26.25 18.52 -2.80
N PRO A 260 27.45 18.05 -2.42
CA PRO A 260 28.54 18.92 -1.99
C PRO A 260 28.95 19.86 -3.14
N PRO A 261 29.29 21.12 -2.84
CA PRO A 261 29.48 22.19 -3.85
C PRO A 261 30.66 22.00 -4.82
N PHE A 262 31.49 20.97 -4.65
CA PHE A 262 32.75 20.82 -5.43
C PHE A 262 32.93 19.43 -6.06
N GLY A 263 31.88 18.71 -6.43
CA GLY A 263 32.01 17.47 -7.19
C GLY A 263 32.85 16.38 -6.52
N VAL A 264 33.17 16.54 -5.25
CA VAL A 264 33.77 15.49 -4.44
C VAL A 264 32.63 14.50 -4.18
N HIS A 265 32.63 13.37 -4.88
CA HIS A 265 31.79 12.24 -4.55
C HIS A 265 32.23 11.72 -3.17
N LEU A 266 31.85 12.46 -2.13
CA LEU A 266 31.89 11.93 -0.78
C LEU A 266 31.01 10.70 -0.83
N ASN A 267 31.58 9.59 -0.46
CA ASN A 267 30.95 8.29 -0.42
C ASN A 267 29.50 8.42 0.07
N PRO A 268 28.50 7.99 -0.71
CA PRO A 268 27.10 8.13 -0.32
C PRO A 268 26.90 7.49 1.04
N TRP A 269 25.97 8.02 1.81
CA TRP A 269 25.71 7.59 3.18
C TRP A 269 25.66 6.08 3.31
N HIS A 270 26.63 5.51 4.01
CA HIS A 270 26.61 4.11 4.39
C HIS A 270 25.65 3.90 5.58
N ASP A 271 24.37 4.08 5.34
CA ASP A 271 23.37 3.72 6.34
C ASP A 271 22.76 2.36 5.97
N SER A 272 23.30 1.33 6.60
CA SER A 272 22.80 -0.03 6.39
C SER A 272 21.45 -0.29 7.07
N ARG A 273 20.95 0.66 7.87
CA ARG A 273 19.72 0.51 8.64
C ARG A 273 18.49 0.79 7.78
N ILE A 274 17.44 0.06 8.08
CA ILE A 274 16.10 0.37 7.65
C ILE A 274 15.42 1.08 8.81
N ARG A 275 14.96 2.30 8.57
CA ARG A 275 14.20 3.06 9.56
C ARG A 275 12.76 3.14 9.14
N PHE A 276 11.84 3.11 10.09
CA PHE A 276 10.42 3.26 9.80
C PHE A 276 9.69 4.08 10.87
N ALA A 277 8.56 4.62 10.48
CA ALA A 277 7.52 5.09 11.39
C ALA A 277 6.15 4.67 10.87
N ASP A 278 5.30 4.26 11.78
CA ASP A 278 3.88 4.02 11.55
C ASP A 278 3.11 5.26 12.00
N ALA A 279 2.47 5.91 11.06
CA ALA A 279 1.63 7.08 11.32
C ALA A 279 0.17 6.64 11.33
N GLY A 280 -0.49 6.81 12.49
CA GLY A 280 -1.93 6.67 12.64
C GLY A 280 -2.61 8.01 12.41
N TYR A 281 -3.78 8.01 11.76
CA TYR A 281 -4.54 9.23 11.52
C TYR A 281 -5.99 8.94 11.12
N TRP A 282 -6.85 9.90 11.35
CA TRP A 282 -8.23 9.87 10.91
C TRP A 282 -8.40 10.59 9.57
N ILE A 283 -9.19 10.02 8.67
CA ILE A 283 -9.75 10.69 7.50
C ILE A 283 -11.17 11.10 7.88
N ARG A 284 -11.40 12.39 8.09
CA ARG A 284 -12.68 12.94 8.51
C ARG A 284 -13.69 12.94 7.38
N ALA A 285 -14.98 13.12 7.72
CA ALA A 285 -16.08 13.16 6.75
C ALA A 285 -15.82 14.15 5.60
N ASN A 286 -15.15 15.26 5.86
CA ASN A 286 -14.78 16.24 4.83
C ASN A 286 -13.56 15.85 3.98
N GLY A 287 -12.95 14.68 4.21
CA GLY A 287 -11.78 14.20 3.50
C GLY A 287 -10.44 14.78 3.97
N GLN A 288 -10.41 15.57 5.04
CA GLN A 288 -9.16 16.04 5.66
C GLN A 288 -8.63 15.01 6.65
N THR A 289 -7.32 14.99 6.81
CA THR A 289 -6.67 14.20 7.87
C THR A 289 -6.68 14.94 9.18
N ALA A 290 -6.81 14.19 10.28
CA ALA A 290 -6.81 14.71 11.64
C ALA A 290 -6.11 13.74 12.59
N GLU A 291 -5.71 14.25 13.76
CA GLU A 291 -5.13 13.44 14.85
C GLU A 291 -3.97 12.56 14.37
N VAL A 292 -3.05 13.18 13.61
CA VAL A 292 -1.89 12.48 13.06
C VAL A 292 -0.86 12.24 14.17
N GLU A 293 -0.59 10.97 14.46
CA GLU A 293 0.31 10.54 15.51
C GLU A 293 1.30 9.49 15.04
N VAL A 294 2.42 9.34 15.73
CA VAL A 294 3.36 8.23 15.49
C VAL A 294 3.03 7.11 16.47
N LEU A 295 2.61 5.97 15.95
CA LEU A 295 2.27 4.79 16.74
C LEU A 295 3.52 3.99 17.12
N ARG A 296 4.41 3.81 16.14
CA ARG A 296 5.67 3.07 16.29
C ARG A 296 6.74 3.72 15.44
N THR A 297 7.98 3.65 15.90
CA THR A 297 9.14 4.12 15.12
C THR A 297 10.41 3.37 15.48
N SER A 298 11.25 3.13 14.48
CA SER A 298 12.63 2.67 14.67
C SER A 298 13.64 3.82 14.66
N GLY A 299 13.15 5.07 14.78
CA GLY A 299 13.98 6.29 14.78
C GLY A 299 14.07 6.93 13.40
N LEU A 300 13.05 7.72 13.02
CA LEU A 300 13.12 8.59 11.82
C LEU A 300 13.78 9.93 12.12
N ASP A 301 14.04 10.23 13.39
CA ASP A 301 14.72 11.42 13.89
C ASP A 301 14.34 12.70 13.12
N GLN A 302 15.29 13.28 12.41
CA GLN A 302 15.10 14.53 11.64
C GLN A 302 14.05 14.46 10.54
N TRP A 303 13.71 13.29 10.03
CA TRP A 303 12.72 13.12 8.92
C TRP A 303 11.29 13.00 9.41
N GLY A 304 11.08 12.65 10.68
CA GLY A 304 9.75 12.47 11.28
C GLY A 304 8.83 13.67 11.07
N PRO A 305 9.25 14.91 11.38
CA PRO A 305 8.40 16.10 11.20
C PRO A 305 7.93 16.32 9.74
N GLY A 306 8.81 16.06 8.75
CA GLY A 306 8.48 16.18 7.33
C GLY A 306 7.44 15.14 6.88
N ILE A 307 7.57 13.91 7.35
CA ILE A 307 6.62 12.82 7.07
C ILE A 307 5.26 13.12 7.70
N LEU A 308 5.22 13.52 8.97
CA LEU A 308 3.96 13.87 9.64
C LEU A 308 3.26 15.06 8.99
N ARG A 309 4.02 16.06 8.53
CA ARG A 309 3.48 17.17 7.76
C ARG A 309 2.84 16.68 6.47
N GLN A 310 3.51 15.81 5.72
CA GLN A 310 2.99 15.21 4.48
C GLN A 310 1.63 14.52 4.74
N VAL A 311 1.49 13.79 5.84
CA VAL A 311 0.23 13.13 6.21
C VAL A 311 -0.85 14.17 6.57
N ARG A 312 -0.52 15.21 7.34
CA ARG A 312 -1.49 16.26 7.76
C ARG A 312 -2.05 17.06 6.59
N GLU A 313 -1.27 17.22 5.53
CA GLU A 313 -1.66 18.00 4.34
C GLU A 313 -2.33 17.15 3.25
N ARG A 314 -2.60 15.87 3.52
CA ARG A 314 -3.33 15.00 2.58
C ARG A 314 -4.78 15.41 2.46
N ARG A 315 -5.33 15.21 1.28
CA ARG A 315 -6.72 15.43 0.96
C ARG A 315 -7.32 14.20 0.32
N TYR A 316 -8.35 13.67 0.91
CA TYR A 316 -9.10 12.51 0.43
C TYR A 316 -10.46 12.93 -0.14
N VAL A 317 -11.11 12.05 -0.89
CA VAL A 317 -12.51 12.23 -1.26
C VAL A 317 -13.35 12.28 0.02
N PRO A 318 -14.22 13.28 0.19
CA PRO A 318 -15.13 13.35 1.32
C PRO A 318 -16.01 12.10 1.42
N LEU A 319 -16.27 11.67 2.66
CA LEU A 319 -17.06 10.49 2.95
C LEU A 319 -18.55 10.82 2.95
N ASP A 320 -19.36 9.92 2.42
CA ASP A 320 -20.81 9.95 2.52
C ASP A 320 -21.21 9.15 3.78
N VAL A 321 -21.28 9.85 4.90
CA VAL A 321 -21.52 9.27 6.22
C VAL A 321 -22.47 10.13 7.03
N GLU A 322 -23.16 9.51 7.99
CA GLU A 322 -24.08 10.21 8.90
C GLU A 322 -23.34 11.29 9.72
N PRO A 323 -24.03 12.37 10.10
CA PRO A 323 -23.49 13.39 11.00
C PRO A 323 -22.98 12.78 12.30
N GLY A 324 -21.75 13.12 12.69
CA GLY A 324 -21.12 12.57 13.90
C GLY A 324 -20.27 11.31 13.66
N HIS A 325 -20.24 10.77 12.46
CA HIS A 325 -19.33 9.66 12.12
C HIS A 325 -17.86 10.09 12.30
N PRO A 326 -17.04 9.31 13.02
CA PRO A 326 -15.65 9.70 13.34
C PRO A 326 -14.73 9.79 12.11
N GLY A 327 -15.11 9.20 11.01
CA GLY A 327 -14.28 9.04 9.81
C GLY A 327 -13.71 7.63 9.69
N ILE A 328 -12.64 7.50 8.91
CA ILE A 328 -11.90 6.24 8.70
C ILE A 328 -10.54 6.39 9.37
N TYR A 329 -10.18 5.48 10.26
CA TYR A 329 -8.84 5.42 10.82
C TYR A 329 -7.91 4.67 9.88
N ARG A 330 -6.71 5.20 9.68
CA ARG A 330 -5.71 4.64 8.78
C ARG A 330 -4.34 4.61 9.44
N ILE A 331 -3.55 3.59 9.10
CA ILE A 331 -2.18 3.42 9.55
C ILE A 331 -1.29 3.25 8.31
N ASP A 332 -0.38 4.18 8.08
CA ASP A 332 0.61 4.09 7.02
C ASP A 332 2.01 3.90 7.62
N ARG A 333 2.75 2.92 7.13
CA ARG A 333 4.17 2.77 7.40
C ARG A 333 4.99 3.54 6.39
N PHE A 334 5.83 4.42 6.87
CA PHE A 334 6.88 5.08 6.12
C PHE A 334 8.21 4.40 6.40
N THR A 335 8.84 3.85 5.37
CA THR A 335 10.14 3.18 5.48
C THR A 335 11.19 4.01 4.74
N VAL A 336 12.25 4.41 5.46
CA VAL A 336 13.40 5.14 4.92
C VAL A 336 14.59 4.21 4.86
N ARG A 337 15.17 4.06 3.68
CA ARG A 337 16.35 3.20 3.47
C ARG A 337 17.08 3.53 2.18
N GLY A 338 18.37 3.21 2.09
CA GLY A 338 19.12 3.16 0.84
C GLY A 338 18.83 1.88 0.03
N ALA A 339 19.13 1.90 -1.25
CA ALA A 339 19.07 0.71 -2.08
C ALA A 339 20.23 -0.25 -1.77
N MET A 340 20.02 -1.55 -2.00
CA MET A 340 21.09 -2.56 -1.93
C MET A 340 21.93 -2.52 -3.19
N ASP A 341 23.23 -2.32 -3.06
CA ASP A 341 24.20 -2.30 -4.16
C ASP A 341 25.52 -2.98 -3.74
N VAL A 342 26.40 -3.18 -4.69
CA VAL A 342 27.74 -3.71 -4.47
C VAL A 342 28.74 -2.58 -4.65
N PRO A 343 29.39 -2.12 -3.54
CA PRO A 343 30.39 -1.07 -3.63
C PRO A 343 31.55 -1.46 -4.54
N THR A 344 32.16 -0.50 -5.23
CA THR A 344 33.33 -0.70 -6.04
C THR A 344 34.46 -1.34 -5.21
N GLY A 345 35.01 -2.46 -5.68
CA GLY A 345 36.04 -3.21 -4.98
C GLY A 345 35.52 -4.15 -3.88
N SER A 346 34.21 -4.33 -3.76
CA SER A 346 33.58 -5.26 -2.82
C SER A 346 32.81 -6.36 -3.58
N HIS A 347 32.61 -7.50 -2.92
CA HIS A 347 31.69 -8.55 -3.35
C HIS A 347 30.47 -8.63 -2.42
N LEU A 348 30.40 -7.79 -1.39
CA LEU A 348 29.32 -7.78 -0.41
C LEU A 348 28.28 -6.73 -0.80
N ARG A 349 27.02 -7.16 -0.85
CA ARG A 349 25.89 -6.22 -1.01
C ARG A 349 25.68 -5.42 0.25
N GLN A 350 25.56 -4.12 0.11
CA GLN A 350 25.34 -3.17 1.20
C GLN A 350 24.24 -2.18 0.80
N ARG A 351 23.53 -1.63 1.79
CA ARG A 351 22.63 -0.49 1.53
C ARG A 351 23.47 0.76 1.41
N MET A 352 23.36 1.40 0.27
CA MET A 352 24.13 2.60 -0.05
C MET A 352 23.37 3.46 -1.07
N GLY A 353 23.86 4.66 -1.31
CA GLY A 353 23.24 5.58 -2.25
C GLY A 353 22.13 6.42 -1.61
N ASP A 354 21.35 7.07 -2.44
CA ASP A 354 20.29 7.97 -2.01
C ASP A 354 19.24 7.25 -1.19
N LEU A 355 18.79 7.94 -0.14
CA LEU A 355 17.70 7.47 0.68
C LEU A 355 16.38 7.64 -0.05
N THR A 356 15.52 6.66 0.06
CA THR A 356 14.18 6.66 -0.50
C THR A 356 13.14 6.40 0.59
N VAL A 357 11.95 6.98 0.41
CA VAL A 357 10.80 6.75 1.30
C VAL A 357 9.82 5.84 0.60
N HIS A 358 9.49 4.73 1.24
CA HIS A 358 8.43 3.83 0.82
C HIS A 358 7.27 3.94 1.80
N VAL A 359 6.04 3.87 1.27
CA VAL A 359 4.82 3.94 2.08
C VAL A 359 4.00 2.68 1.81
N VAL A 360 3.57 2.03 2.88
CA VAL A 360 2.63 0.90 2.80
C VAL A 360 1.49 1.11 3.78
N ASP A 361 0.27 0.78 3.34
CA ASP A 361 -0.91 0.79 4.17
C ASP A 361 -0.93 -0.46 5.06
N LEU A 362 -0.77 -0.27 6.35
CA LEU A 362 -0.90 -1.34 7.34
C LEU A 362 -2.35 -1.60 7.75
N THR A 363 -3.27 -0.68 7.46
CA THR A 363 -4.70 -0.85 7.75
C THR A 363 -5.28 -1.99 6.92
N GLU A 364 -4.86 -2.11 5.66
CA GLU A 364 -5.27 -3.22 4.79
C GLU A 364 -4.86 -4.58 5.35
N THR A 365 -3.65 -4.70 5.92
CA THR A 365 -3.18 -5.96 6.52
C THR A 365 -4.05 -6.41 7.69
N ASP A 366 -4.52 -5.50 8.52
CA ASP A 366 -5.41 -5.81 9.64
C ASP A 366 -6.84 -6.12 9.16
N ALA A 367 -7.36 -5.35 8.20
CA ALA A 367 -8.66 -5.61 7.57
C ALA A 367 -8.68 -6.95 6.81
N MET A 368 -7.60 -7.31 6.13
CA MET A 368 -7.46 -8.61 5.47
C MET A 368 -7.45 -9.77 6.47
N ARG A 369 -6.76 -9.63 7.62
CA ARG A 369 -6.78 -10.63 8.70
C ARG A 369 -8.19 -10.80 9.25
N GLU A 370 -8.89 -9.71 9.48
CA GLU A 370 -10.26 -9.77 10.01
C GLU A 370 -11.25 -10.33 8.99
N ALA A 371 -11.14 -9.96 7.71
CA ALA A 371 -11.95 -10.54 6.64
C ALA A 371 -11.71 -12.06 6.52
N ARG A 372 -10.47 -12.53 6.62
CA ARG A 372 -10.13 -13.96 6.66
C ARG A 372 -10.72 -14.66 7.88
N ARG A 373 -10.63 -14.06 9.08
CA ARG A 373 -11.24 -14.62 10.29
C ARG A 373 -12.75 -14.80 10.14
N ARG A 374 -13.44 -13.82 9.57
CA ARG A 374 -14.88 -13.88 9.28
C ARG A 374 -15.18 -14.97 8.24
N GLN A 375 -14.36 -15.09 7.21
CA GLN A 375 -14.52 -16.09 6.14
C GLN A 375 -14.27 -17.51 6.65
N THR A 376 -13.24 -17.69 7.50
CA THR A 376 -12.94 -18.99 8.17
C THR A 376 -14.05 -19.38 9.14
N ALA A 377 -14.58 -18.44 9.92
CA ALA A 377 -15.69 -18.67 10.84
C ALA A 377 -16.99 -19.05 10.09
N ALA A 378 -17.28 -18.36 8.98
CA ALA A 378 -18.44 -18.69 8.13
C ALA A 378 -18.32 -20.08 7.48
N THR A 379 -17.12 -20.45 7.02
CA THR A 379 -16.85 -21.77 6.42
C THR A 379 -16.92 -22.90 7.45
N SER A 380 -16.52 -22.63 8.69
CA SER A 380 -16.62 -23.58 9.81
C SER A 380 -18.07 -23.79 10.27
N ALA A 381 -18.88 -22.74 10.24
CA ALA A 381 -20.31 -22.82 10.58
C ALA A 381 -21.12 -23.64 9.55
N VAL A 382 -20.75 -23.57 8.26
CA VAL A 382 -21.39 -24.33 7.17
C VAL A 382 -20.99 -25.82 7.19
N LYS A 383 -19.81 -26.17 7.73
CA LYS A 383 -19.37 -27.57 7.87
C LYS A 383 -19.88 -28.27 9.13
N GLY A 384 -20.49 -27.51 10.05
CA GLY A 384 -21.04 -28.06 11.32
C GLY A 384 -22.58 -28.19 11.35
N SER A 385 -23.24 -27.85 10.25
CA SER A 385 -24.67 -28.10 10.00
C SER A 385 -24.85 -29.17 8.91
#